data_740096e758da30a7f2fa1de1b11b752e
#
_entry.id   740096e758da30a7f2fa1de1b11b752e
#
_cell.length_a   1.000
_cell.length_b   1.000
_cell.length_c   1.000
_cell.angle_alpha   90.00
_cell.angle_beta   90.00
_cell.angle_gamma   90.00
#
_symmetry.space_group_name_H-M   'P 1'
#
loop_
_entity.id
_entity.type
_entity.pdbx_description
1 polymer ?
#
loop_
_entity_poly.entity_id
_entity_poly.type
_entity_poly.pdbx_seq_one_letter_code
_entity_poly.pdbx_strand_id
1 'polypeptide(L)'
;MKKIDILNSALAESGLTAEAVIKSWYEDNQVSAEFLQQLCPVGEKTTFQDVNLIPSKKFVTPKKVVSGMFYYADGLIFPELIKDNEVSAIVGCVEKNHGLALGLRETELPWSSNFLYVDIPTRLSGKEATALILKAAQKVRKNAEAAEWCAEYTFDGIKAGTGFLPNKEELKRIFGNRKKLRESFALLNSGGLSGNCLQEYAFYWSSSENGYNDGSHAWVVSPSDGYMDLYNKLYSRPVRCAVEFKI
;
A
#
# COMPACT_ATOMS: atom_id res chain seq x y z
N MET A 1 -33.11 -21.67 11.22
CA MET A 1 -33.57 -20.74 10.18
C MET A 1 -32.34 -20.19 9.50
N LYS A 2 -32.20 -20.34 8.20
CA LYS A 2 -31.04 -19.83 7.47
C LYS A 2 -31.14 -18.30 7.38
N LYS A 3 -30.03 -17.59 7.38
CA LYS A 3 -30.00 -16.11 7.29
C LYS A 3 -30.80 -15.57 6.09
N ILE A 4 -30.84 -16.32 5.01
CA ILE A 4 -31.63 -16.00 3.82
C ILE A 4 -33.14 -16.06 4.05
N ASP A 5 -33.61 -16.95 4.92
CA ASP A 5 -35.03 -17.06 5.24
C ASP A 5 -35.53 -15.82 6.02
N ILE A 6 -34.66 -15.27 6.88
CA ILE A 6 -34.93 -14.01 7.61
C ILE A 6 -35.00 -12.85 6.65
N LEU A 7 -34.07 -12.77 5.69
CA LEU A 7 -34.05 -11.72 4.69
C LEU A 7 -35.28 -11.78 3.79
N ASN A 8 -35.64 -12.97 3.30
CA ASN A 8 -36.81 -13.16 2.45
C ASN A 8 -38.12 -12.82 3.19
N SER A 9 -38.23 -13.15 4.49
CA SER A 9 -39.39 -12.76 5.30
C SER A 9 -39.49 -11.25 5.46
N ALA A 10 -38.40 -10.57 5.77
CA ALA A 10 -38.34 -9.12 5.93
C ALA A 10 -38.65 -8.39 4.61
N LEU A 11 -38.20 -8.95 3.48
CA LEU A 11 -38.48 -8.38 2.14
C LEU A 11 -39.93 -8.55 1.72
N ALA A 12 -40.55 -9.69 2.04
CA ALA A 12 -41.97 -9.91 1.76
C ALA A 12 -42.88 -8.89 2.48
N GLU A 13 -42.49 -8.48 3.70
CA GLU A 13 -43.21 -7.47 4.48
C GLU A 13 -43.04 -6.04 3.94
N SER A 14 -41.91 -5.75 3.30
CA SER A 14 -41.60 -4.40 2.80
C SER A 14 -42.04 -4.12 1.36
N GLY A 15 -42.52 -5.12 0.64
CA GLY A 15 -42.89 -5.01 -0.79
C GLY A 15 -41.67 -4.85 -1.71
N LEU A 16 -40.46 -5.02 -1.20
CA LEU A 16 -39.24 -4.95 -1.97
C LEU A 16 -38.85 -6.34 -2.47
N THR A 17 -38.29 -6.43 -3.67
CA THR A 17 -37.70 -7.68 -4.13
C THR A 17 -36.27 -7.85 -3.57
N ALA A 18 -35.84 -9.09 -3.30
CA ALA A 18 -34.49 -9.39 -2.89
C ALA A 18 -33.45 -8.76 -3.85
N GLU A 19 -33.81 -8.75 -5.11
CA GLU A 19 -33.01 -8.21 -6.20
C GLU A 19 -32.78 -6.69 -6.09
N ALA A 20 -33.85 -5.93 -5.77
CA ALA A 20 -33.77 -4.48 -5.59
C ALA A 20 -32.90 -4.11 -4.37
N VAL A 21 -33.05 -4.85 -3.27
CA VAL A 21 -32.27 -4.63 -2.04
C VAL A 21 -30.81 -5.01 -2.22
N ILE A 22 -30.53 -6.16 -2.82
CA ILE A 22 -29.16 -6.59 -3.12
C ILE A 22 -28.48 -5.60 -4.07
N LYS A 23 -29.21 -5.10 -5.06
CA LYS A 23 -28.73 -4.08 -5.99
C LYS A 23 -28.39 -2.78 -5.26
N SER A 24 -29.27 -2.29 -4.39
CA SER A 24 -29.02 -1.09 -3.57
C SER A 24 -27.80 -1.27 -2.67
N TRP A 25 -27.70 -2.38 -1.94
CA TRP A 25 -26.57 -2.66 -1.05
C TRP A 25 -25.24 -2.75 -1.81
N TYR A 26 -25.27 -3.32 -3.02
CA TYR A 26 -24.10 -3.39 -3.86
C TYR A 26 -23.70 -2.02 -4.43
N GLU A 27 -24.68 -1.22 -4.85
CA GLU A 27 -24.47 0.15 -5.33
C GLU A 27 -23.94 1.07 -4.23
N ASP A 28 -24.38 0.85 -2.99
CA ASP A 28 -23.95 1.60 -1.81
C ASP A 28 -22.64 1.05 -1.18
N ASN A 29 -22.02 0.02 -1.79
CA ASN A 29 -20.86 -0.71 -1.28
C ASN A 29 -21.05 -1.28 0.14
N GLN A 30 -22.28 -1.64 0.51
CA GLN A 30 -22.59 -2.21 1.83
C GLN A 30 -22.41 -3.72 1.91
N VAL A 31 -22.28 -4.42 0.78
CA VAL A 31 -22.02 -5.88 0.71
C VAL A 31 -20.98 -6.21 -0.33
N SER A 32 -20.10 -7.18 0.01
CA SER A 32 -19.10 -7.68 -0.92
C SER A 32 -19.69 -8.70 -1.90
N ALA A 33 -19.03 -8.88 -3.05
CA ALA A 33 -19.39 -9.93 -4.00
C ALA A 33 -19.35 -11.33 -3.38
N GLU A 34 -18.45 -11.58 -2.42
CA GLU A 34 -18.35 -12.84 -1.68
C GLU A 34 -19.56 -13.08 -0.77
N PHE A 35 -20.07 -12.04 -0.12
CA PHE A 35 -21.30 -12.13 0.67
C PHE A 35 -22.48 -12.51 -0.22
N LEU A 36 -22.57 -11.96 -1.42
CA LEU A 36 -23.59 -12.29 -2.40
C LEU A 36 -23.50 -13.76 -2.87
N GLN A 37 -22.29 -14.28 -3.07
CA GLN A 37 -22.07 -15.70 -3.40
C GLN A 37 -22.48 -16.64 -2.27
N GLN A 38 -22.34 -16.24 -1.00
CA GLN A 38 -22.78 -17.03 0.16
C GLN A 38 -24.31 -17.06 0.31
N LEU A 39 -25.04 -16.11 -0.26
CA LEU A 39 -26.49 -16.07 -0.26
C LEU A 39 -27.12 -17.00 -1.32
N CYS A 40 -26.36 -17.39 -2.35
CA CYS A 40 -26.80 -18.29 -3.39
C CYS A 40 -26.40 -19.73 -3.05
N PRO A 41 -27.33 -20.67 -2.77
CA PRO A 41 -26.97 -22.07 -2.55
C PRO A 41 -26.37 -22.66 -3.82
N VAL A 42 -25.19 -23.27 -3.67
CA VAL A 42 -24.54 -24.03 -4.74
C VAL A 42 -25.45 -25.21 -5.12
N GLY A 43 -26.09 -25.15 -6.27
CA GLY A 43 -26.86 -26.31 -6.79
C GLY A 43 -28.20 -26.00 -7.45
N GLU A 44 -28.81 -24.87 -7.19
CA GLU A 44 -29.94 -24.41 -8.00
C GLU A 44 -29.42 -23.56 -9.15
N LYS A 45 -29.66 -24.02 -10.38
CA LYS A 45 -29.58 -23.18 -11.58
C LYS A 45 -30.70 -22.14 -11.55
N THR A 46 -30.67 -21.28 -10.57
CA THR A 46 -31.32 -19.99 -10.70
C THR A 46 -30.44 -19.23 -11.69
N THR A 47 -31.02 -18.93 -12.78
CA THR A 47 -30.46 -18.21 -13.93
C THR A 47 -30.02 -16.80 -13.56
N PHE A 48 -29.10 -16.68 -12.60
CA PHE A 48 -28.32 -15.45 -12.43
C PHE A 48 -27.44 -15.16 -13.67
N GLN A 49 -27.37 -16.08 -14.63
CA GLN A 49 -26.74 -15.84 -15.94
C GLN A 49 -27.56 -14.89 -16.82
N ASP A 50 -28.85 -14.73 -16.58
CA ASP A 50 -29.70 -13.77 -17.31
C ASP A 50 -29.92 -12.46 -16.58
N VAL A 51 -29.55 -12.39 -15.31
CA VAL A 51 -29.44 -11.13 -14.61
C VAL A 51 -28.09 -10.54 -15.00
N ASN A 52 -28.07 -9.69 -16.02
CA ASN A 52 -27.00 -8.74 -16.33
C ASN A 52 -26.75 -7.79 -15.14
N LEU A 53 -26.71 -8.32 -13.91
CA LEU A 53 -26.64 -7.58 -12.65
C LEU A 53 -25.20 -7.31 -12.22
N ILE A 54 -24.25 -7.87 -12.92
CA ILE A 54 -22.88 -7.42 -12.83
C ILE A 54 -22.45 -7.07 -14.26
N PRO A 55 -22.74 -5.87 -14.75
CA PRO A 55 -21.80 -5.31 -15.67
C PRO A 55 -20.47 -5.47 -14.94
N SER A 56 -19.39 -5.74 -15.63
CA SER A 56 -18.05 -5.58 -15.11
C SER A 56 -18.00 -4.20 -14.43
N LYS A 57 -18.42 -4.12 -13.16
CA LYS A 57 -18.52 -2.85 -12.44
C LYS A 57 -17.07 -2.44 -12.33
N LYS A 58 -16.70 -1.48 -13.14
CA LYS A 58 -15.38 -0.91 -13.12
C LYS A 58 -15.24 -0.31 -11.72
N PHE A 59 -14.54 -0.98 -10.84
CA PHE A 59 -14.24 -0.44 -9.52
C PHE A 59 -13.62 0.93 -9.73
N VAL A 60 -14.05 1.89 -8.95
CA VAL A 60 -13.59 3.28 -9.06
C VAL A 60 -13.02 3.68 -7.71
N THR A 61 -11.87 4.34 -7.74
CA THR A 61 -11.31 4.91 -6.51
C THR A 61 -12.32 5.80 -5.82
N PRO A 62 -12.63 5.56 -4.53
CA PRO A 62 -13.60 6.36 -3.80
C PRO A 62 -13.15 7.82 -3.71
N LYS A 63 -14.10 8.76 -3.62
CA LYS A 63 -13.80 10.19 -3.47
C LYS A 63 -12.91 10.52 -2.28
N LYS A 64 -12.94 9.69 -1.23
CA LYS A 64 -12.12 9.84 -0.04
C LYS A 64 -11.18 8.65 0.09
N VAL A 65 -9.93 8.85 -0.26
CA VAL A 65 -8.85 7.89 -0.02
C VAL A 65 -8.29 8.08 1.39
N VAL A 66 -8.06 6.98 2.10
CA VAL A 66 -7.48 6.98 3.46
C VAL A 66 -6.39 5.92 3.61
N SER A 67 -5.54 6.09 4.61
CA SER A 67 -4.50 5.12 4.94
C SER A 67 -5.08 3.74 5.25
N GLY A 68 -4.40 2.70 4.79
CA GLY A 68 -4.83 1.31 4.91
C GLY A 68 -5.62 0.79 3.70
N MET A 69 -6.04 1.63 2.76
CA MET A 69 -6.62 1.16 1.51
C MET A 69 -5.57 0.47 0.63
N PHE A 70 -6.01 -0.43 -0.22
CA PHE A 70 -5.16 -1.16 -1.17
C PHE A 70 -4.97 -0.33 -2.44
N TYR A 71 -3.73 -0.22 -2.88
CA TYR A 71 -3.34 0.36 -4.15
C TYR A 71 -3.06 -0.77 -5.13
N TYR A 72 -3.77 -0.81 -6.25
CA TYR A 72 -3.74 -1.87 -7.24
C TYR A 72 -2.83 -1.57 -8.42
N ALA A 73 -2.40 -2.60 -9.14
CA ALA A 73 -1.50 -2.48 -10.29
C ALA A 73 -2.04 -1.62 -11.43
N ASP A 74 -3.35 -1.54 -11.57
CA ASP A 74 -4.06 -0.69 -12.54
C ASP A 74 -4.23 0.78 -12.08
N GLY A 75 -3.75 1.11 -10.88
CA GLY A 75 -3.85 2.44 -10.28
C GLY A 75 -5.14 2.67 -9.47
N LEU A 76 -6.02 1.68 -9.38
CA LEU A 76 -7.19 1.74 -8.51
C LEU A 76 -6.77 1.81 -7.05
N ILE A 77 -7.52 2.56 -6.23
CA ILE A 77 -7.40 2.53 -4.76
C ILE A 77 -8.75 2.12 -4.20
N PHE A 78 -8.76 1.06 -3.37
CA PHE A 78 -10.01 0.54 -2.83
C PHE A 78 -9.81 0.00 -1.40
N PRO A 79 -10.85 0.08 -0.52
CA PRO A 79 -10.71 -0.33 0.88
C PRO A 79 -10.69 -1.84 1.08
N GLU A 80 -11.21 -2.61 0.13
CA GLU A 80 -11.38 -4.06 0.22
C GLU A 80 -10.49 -4.76 -0.81
N LEU A 81 -10.21 -6.05 -0.57
CA LEU A 81 -9.51 -6.90 -1.53
C LEU A 81 -10.45 -7.25 -2.69
N ILE A 82 -10.03 -6.95 -3.89
CA ILE A 82 -10.76 -7.26 -5.12
C ILE A 82 -10.19 -8.55 -5.70
N LYS A 83 -11.05 -9.53 -5.89
CA LYS A 83 -10.67 -10.79 -6.52
C LYS A 83 -10.13 -10.53 -7.94
N ASP A 84 -9.08 -11.25 -8.29
CA ASP A 84 -8.42 -11.19 -9.62
C ASP A 84 -7.83 -9.80 -9.99
N ASN A 85 -7.68 -8.89 -9.00
CA ASN A 85 -6.94 -7.64 -9.19
C ASN A 85 -5.70 -7.62 -8.29
N GLU A 86 -4.55 -7.35 -8.87
CA GLU A 86 -3.25 -7.42 -8.18
C GLU A 86 -3.06 -6.21 -7.27
N VAL A 87 -2.88 -6.46 -5.97
CA VAL A 87 -2.53 -5.42 -5.00
C VAL A 87 -1.04 -5.13 -5.09
N SER A 88 -0.68 -3.90 -5.37
CA SER A 88 0.72 -3.45 -5.50
C SER A 88 1.29 -2.84 -4.22
N ALA A 89 0.45 -2.15 -3.46
CA ALA A 89 0.89 -1.40 -2.29
C ALA A 89 -0.29 -1.15 -1.33
N ILE A 90 0.02 -0.66 -0.13
CA ILE A 90 -0.98 -0.19 0.84
C ILE A 90 -0.81 1.31 1.04
N VAL A 91 -1.90 2.06 0.96
CA VAL A 91 -1.90 3.51 1.19
C VAL A 91 -1.38 3.82 2.60
N GLY A 92 -0.23 4.48 2.65
CA GLY A 92 0.44 4.86 3.90
C GLY A 92 -0.04 6.19 4.46
N CYS A 93 -0.07 7.21 3.62
CA CYS A 93 -0.59 8.53 3.98
C CYS A 93 -1.17 9.26 2.77
N VAL A 94 -2.03 10.24 3.06
CA VAL A 94 -2.70 11.06 2.04
C VAL A 94 -2.56 12.52 2.43
N GLU A 95 -2.20 13.37 1.46
CA GLU A 95 -2.08 14.81 1.62
C GLU A 95 -2.76 15.52 0.44
N LYS A 96 -3.83 16.27 0.74
CA LYS A 96 -4.59 17.01 -0.29
C LYS A 96 -4.95 16.12 -1.49
N ASN A 97 -4.25 16.29 -2.62
CA ASN A 97 -4.56 15.64 -3.90
C ASN A 97 -3.56 14.52 -4.27
N HIS A 98 -2.69 14.13 -3.36
CA HIS A 98 -1.72 13.05 -3.57
C HIS A 98 -1.53 12.21 -2.30
N GLY A 99 -0.96 11.06 -2.44
CA GLY A 99 -0.62 10.21 -1.32
C GLY A 99 0.57 9.32 -1.62
N LEU A 100 1.03 8.64 -0.58
CA LEU A 100 2.10 7.65 -0.65
C LEU A 100 1.55 6.29 -0.25
N ALA A 101 1.86 5.28 -1.05
CA ALA A 101 1.58 3.89 -0.73
C ALA A 101 2.89 3.13 -0.54
N LEU A 102 2.93 2.22 0.43
CA LEU A 102 4.07 1.35 0.71
C LEU A 102 3.97 0.06 -0.10
N GLY A 103 5.04 -0.31 -0.79
CA GLY A 103 5.19 -1.59 -1.45
C GLY A 103 5.01 -2.76 -0.46
N LEU A 104 4.56 -3.89 -0.96
CA LEU A 104 4.24 -5.05 -0.12
C LEU A 104 5.48 -5.78 0.39
N ARG A 105 6.60 -5.68 -0.32
CA ARG A 105 7.86 -6.34 0.02
C ARG A 105 8.82 -5.40 0.73
N GLU A 106 9.67 -5.98 1.54
CA GLU A 106 10.81 -5.30 2.15
C GLU A 106 12.06 -6.17 2.05
N THR A 107 13.20 -5.54 2.24
CA THR A 107 14.50 -6.20 2.29
C THR A 107 15.36 -5.55 3.37
N GLU A 108 16.47 -6.17 3.72
CA GLU A 108 17.49 -5.59 4.60
C GLU A 108 18.75 -5.32 3.81
N LEU A 109 19.12 -4.05 3.70
CA LEU A 109 20.27 -3.58 2.94
C LEU A 109 21.01 -2.48 3.70
N PRO A 110 22.31 -2.28 3.43
CA PRO A 110 22.98 -1.03 3.79
C PRO A 110 22.37 0.14 3.01
N TRP A 111 22.43 1.33 3.57
CA TRP A 111 22.07 2.54 2.83
C TRP A 111 23.05 2.76 1.67
N SER A 112 24.34 2.61 1.96
CA SER A 112 25.44 2.58 0.99
C SER A 112 26.62 1.82 1.60
N SER A 113 27.06 0.73 0.97
CA SER A 113 28.15 -0.12 1.46
C SER A 113 29.55 0.52 1.39
N ASN A 114 29.66 1.75 0.88
CA ASN A 114 30.93 2.43 0.67
C ASN A 114 30.89 3.94 0.96
N PHE A 115 30.10 4.35 1.95
CA PHE A 115 30.00 5.73 2.44
C PHE A 115 29.79 6.76 1.34
N LEU A 116 28.72 6.61 0.60
CA LEU A 116 28.29 7.62 -0.35
C LEU A 116 27.84 8.88 0.39
N TYR A 117 28.41 10.02 0.07
CA TYR A 117 27.96 11.34 0.52
C TYR A 117 27.24 12.06 -0.62
N VAL A 118 26.05 12.61 -0.37
CA VAL A 118 25.21 13.19 -1.42
C VAL A 118 24.82 14.65 -1.16
N ASP A 119 24.86 15.09 0.10
CA ASP A 119 24.38 16.43 0.54
C ASP A 119 22.93 16.70 0.13
N ILE A 120 22.04 15.86 0.66
CA ILE A 120 20.62 15.88 0.29
C ILE A 120 19.90 17.05 0.99
N PRO A 121 19.34 18.01 0.24
CA PRO A 121 18.54 19.08 0.82
C PRO A 121 17.33 18.53 1.58
N THR A 122 17.11 19.01 2.81
CA THR A 122 16.02 18.53 3.69
C THR A 122 14.61 18.76 3.14
N ARG A 123 14.45 19.66 2.16
CA ARG A 123 13.18 20.00 1.52
C ARG A 123 12.75 19.03 0.42
N LEU A 124 13.66 18.15 -0.05
CA LEU A 124 13.35 17.23 -1.14
C LEU A 124 12.38 16.14 -0.66
N SER A 125 11.44 15.78 -1.54
CA SER A 125 10.65 14.55 -1.39
C SER A 125 11.55 13.33 -1.45
N GLY A 126 11.09 12.19 -0.93
CA GLY A 126 11.80 10.92 -1.04
C GLY A 126 12.12 10.55 -2.48
N LYS A 127 11.20 10.84 -3.39
CA LYS A 127 11.37 10.61 -4.84
C LYS A 127 12.51 11.44 -5.43
N GLU A 128 12.54 12.75 -5.14
CA GLU A 128 13.62 13.63 -5.58
C GLU A 128 14.95 13.26 -4.94
N ALA A 129 14.93 12.97 -3.63
CA ALA A 129 16.13 12.53 -2.89
C ALA A 129 16.68 11.22 -3.46
N THR A 130 15.82 10.22 -3.74
CA THR A 130 16.24 8.96 -4.37
C THR A 130 16.92 9.20 -5.72
N ALA A 131 16.33 10.03 -6.58
CA ALA A 131 16.94 10.37 -7.87
C ALA A 131 18.32 11.05 -7.71
N LEU A 132 18.46 11.95 -6.72
CA LEU A 132 19.72 12.60 -6.41
C LEU A 132 20.77 11.59 -5.90
N ILE A 133 20.39 10.68 -5.01
CA ILE A 133 21.25 9.62 -4.49
C ILE A 133 21.79 8.76 -5.64
N LEU A 134 20.92 8.26 -6.51
CA LEU A 134 21.30 7.41 -7.64
C LEU A 134 22.26 8.13 -8.59
N LYS A 135 21.97 9.39 -8.91
CA LYS A 135 22.84 10.22 -9.75
C LYS A 135 24.24 10.43 -9.12
N ALA A 136 24.27 10.69 -7.81
CA ALA A 136 25.53 10.86 -7.09
C ALA A 136 26.33 9.54 -7.04
N ALA A 137 25.68 8.41 -6.74
CA ALA A 137 26.27 7.09 -6.73
C ALA A 137 26.92 6.75 -8.07
N GLN A 138 26.19 6.95 -9.16
CA GLN A 138 26.70 6.72 -10.53
C GLN A 138 27.93 7.60 -10.83
N LYS A 139 27.89 8.89 -10.46
CA LYS A 139 29.00 9.82 -10.71
C LYS A 139 30.31 9.39 -10.05
N VAL A 140 30.22 8.88 -8.82
CA VAL A 140 31.42 8.47 -8.03
C VAL A 140 31.68 6.96 -8.05
N ARG A 141 30.88 6.20 -8.81
CA ARG A 141 30.94 4.72 -8.92
C ARG A 141 30.87 4.03 -7.55
N LYS A 142 29.95 4.47 -6.72
CA LYS A 142 29.61 3.88 -5.43
C LYS A 142 28.21 3.29 -5.47
N ASN A 143 27.93 2.42 -4.50
CA ASN A 143 26.61 1.80 -4.37
C ASN A 143 25.69 2.64 -3.49
N ALA A 144 24.40 2.58 -3.77
CA ALA A 144 23.34 3.18 -2.99
C ALA A 144 22.19 2.16 -2.82
N GLU A 145 22.50 1.02 -2.24
CA GLU A 145 21.73 -0.22 -2.28
C GLU A 145 20.26 0.00 -1.88
N ALA A 146 20.02 0.78 -0.81
CA ALA A 146 18.64 1.06 -0.38
C ALA A 146 17.84 1.85 -1.41
N ALA A 147 18.47 2.86 -2.03
CA ALA A 147 17.83 3.69 -3.06
C ALA A 147 17.68 2.93 -4.39
N GLU A 148 18.69 2.16 -4.77
CA GLU A 148 18.71 1.31 -5.97
C GLU A 148 17.57 0.29 -5.89
N TRP A 149 17.47 -0.46 -4.79
CA TRP A 149 16.41 -1.44 -4.61
C TRP A 149 15.01 -0.81 -4.71
N CYS A 150 14.80 0.36 -4.12
CA CYS A 150 13.51 1.05 -4.20
C CYS A 150 13.18 1.53 -5.62
N ALA A 151 14.17 2.03 -6.35
CA ALA A 151 13.98 2.52 -7.74
C ALA A 151 13.76 1.36 -8.73
N GLU A 152 14.37 0.22 -8.47
CA GLU A 152 14.23 -1.00 -9.28
C GLU A 152 13.05 -1.89 -8.85
N TYR A 153 12.30 -1.47 -7.83
CA TYR A 153 11.19 -2.24 -7.31
C TYR A 153 10.11 -2.46 -8.37
N THR A 154 9.90 -3.72 -8.74
CA THR A 154 8.91 -4.14 -9.75
C THR A 154 7.98 -5.23 -9.26
N PHE A 155 7.99 -5.50 -7.94
CA PHE A 155 7.11 -6.50 -7.36
C PHE A 155 5.65 -6.05 -7.38
N ASP A 156 4.76 -7.02 -7.44
CA ASP A 156 3.33 -6.82 -7.24
C ASP A 156 2.74 -5.76 -8.21
N GLY A 157 3.17 -5.77 -9.48
CA GLY A 157 2.67 -4.88 -10.53
C GLY A 157 3.17 -3.43 -10.49
N ILE A 158 4.08 -3.08 -9.58
CA ILE A 158 4.71 -1.75 -9.57
C ILE A 158 5.67 -1.62 -10.76
N LYS A 159 5.54 -0.52 -11.51
CA LYS A 159 6.40 -0.25 -12.67
C LYS A 159 7.79 0.19 -12.23
N ALA A 160 8.82 -0.34 -12.88
CA ALA A 160 10.20 0.09 -12.67
C ALA A 160 10.36 1.61 -12.74
N GLY A 161 11.15 2.17 -11.83
CA GLY A 161 11.41 3.61 -11.76
C GLY A 161 10.29 4.45 -11.15
N THR A 162 9.18 3.83 -10.70
CA THR A 162 8.12 4.55 -9.98
C THR A 162 8.30 4.47 -8.47
N GLY A 163 8.97 3.43 -7.99
CA GLY A 163 9.31 3.27 -6.58
C GLY A 163 10.46 4.19 -6.16
N PHE A 164 10.47 4.56 -4.90
CA PHE A 164 11.54 5.39 -4.31
C PHE A 164 11.70 5.11 -2.82
N LEU A 165 12.86 5.44 -2.28
CA LEU A 165 13.13 5.41 -0.85
C LEU A 165 12.50 6.65 -0.19
N PRO A 166 11.50 6.51 0.69
CA PRO A 166 10.84 7.66 1.31
C PRO A 166 11.82 8.48 2.17
N ASN A 167 11.62 9.79 2.28
CA ASN A 167 12.36 10.60 3.22
C ASN A 167 11.87 10.37 4.67
N LYS A 168 12.61 10.85 5.66
CA LYS A 168 12.30 10.60 7.07
C LYS A 168 10.94 11.15 7.51
N GLU A 169 10.52 12.30 6.98
CA GLU A 169 9.22 12.90 7.30
C GLU A 169 8.07 12.13 6.64
N GLU A 170 8.28 11.63 5.42
CA GLU A 170 7.33 10.75 4.74
C GLU A 170 7.14 9.44 5.50
N LEU A 171 8.24 8.78 5.92
CA LEU A 171 8.18 7.58 6.75
C LEU A 171 7.44 7.84 8.07
N LYS A 172 7.73 8.95 8.74
CA LYS A 172 7.05 9.33 9.99
C LYS A 172 5.54 9.46 9.78
N ARG A 173 5.09 10.11 8.70
CA ARG A 173 3.67 10.24 8.38
C ARG A 173 3.03 8.88 8.05
N ILE A 174 3.71 8.05 7.29
CA ILE A 174 3.27 6.71 6.96
C ILE A 174 3.14 5.86 8.22
N PHE A 175 4.16 5.82 9.06
CA PHE A 175 4.17 5.05 10.30
C PHE A 175 3.23 5.61 11.38
N GLY A 176 2.84 6.87 11.29
CA GLY A 176 1.74 7.42 12.08
C GLY A 176 0.41 6.66 11.88
N ASN A 177 0.27 5.99 10.74
CA ASN A 177 -0.88 5.15 10.40
C ASN A 177 -0.62 3.63 10.57
N ARG A 178 0.43 3.24 11.28
CA ARG A 178 0.90 1.84 11.41
C ARG A 178 -0.18 0.83 11.77
N LYS A 179 -1.15 1.21 12.61
CA LYS A 179 -2.25 0.32 13.00
C LYS A 179 -3.05 -0.13 11.78
N LYS A 180 -3.48 0.82 10.96
CA LYS A 180 -4.22 0.54 9.72
C LYS A 180 -3.38 -0.24 8.71
N LEU A 181 -2.10 0.10 8.58
CA LEU A 181 -1.18 -0.65 7.70
C LEU A 181 -1.07 -2.11 8.11
N ARG A 182 -0.93 -2.39 9.41
CA ARG A 182 -0.87 -3.76 9.93
C ARG A 182 -2.16 -4.53 9.71
N GLU A 183 -3.31 -3.90 9.92
CA GLU A 183 -4.62 -4.47 9.63
C GLU A 183 -4.72 -4.86 8.16
N SER A 184 -4.27 -3.99 7.24
CA SER A 184 -4.28 -4.27 5.80
C SER A 184 -3.30 -5.37 5.40
N PHE A 185 -2.09 -5.41 5.97
CA PHE A 185 -1.16 -6.52 5.75
C PHE A 185 -1.71 -7.85 6.29
N ALA A 186 -2.39 -7.84 7.43
CA ALA A 186 -3.04 -9.03 7.98
C ALA A 186 -4.16 -9.53 7.05
N LEU A 187 -4.97 -8.63 6.49
CA LEU A 187 -6.00 -8.96 5.50
C LEU A 187 -5.39 -9.55 4.23
N LEU A 188 -4.32 -8.95 3.68
CA LEU A 188 -3.60 -9.50 2.53
C LEU A 188 -3.14 -10.94 2.78
N ASN A 189 -2.47 -11.17 3.90
CA ASN A 189 -1.91 -12.47 4.24
C ASN A 189 -3.00 -13.51 4.49
N SER A 190 -4.13 -13.14 5.09
CA SER A 190 -5.29 -14.02 5.27
C SER A 190 -5.99 -14.33 3.94
N GLY A 191 -5.93 -13.42 2.98
CA GLY A 191 -6.46 -13.59 1.63
C GLY A 191 -5.56 -14.41 0.69
N GLY A 192 -4.46 -14.97 1.21
CA GLY A 192 -3.51 -15.79 0.41
C GLY A 192 -2.54 -14.96 -0.43
N LEU A 193 -2.56 -13.64 -0.31
CA LEU A 193 -1.57 -12.75 -0.90
C LEU A 193 -0.40 -12.57 0.06
N SER A 194 0.82 -12.48 -0.44
CA SER A 194 2.00 -12.36 0.42
C SER A 194 2.47 -10.91 0.52
N GLY A 195 2.51 -10.37 1.73
CA GLY A 195 3.10 -9.08 2.04
C GLY A 195 3.90 -9.16 3.34
N ASN A 196 5.05 -8.48 3.38
CA ASN A 196 5.81 -8.38 4.62
C ASN A 196 5.15 -7.40 5.57
N CYS A 197 4.72 -7.84 6.74
CA CYS A 197 4.27 -6.93 7.80
C CYS A 197 5.38 -5.98 8.22
N LEU A 198 5.01 -4.79 8.69
CA LEU A 198 5.99 -3.86 9.26
C LEU A 198 6.67 -4.48 10.50
N GLN A 199 7.98 -4.44 10.54
CA GLN A 199 8.79 -4.87 11.68
C GLN A 199 8.69 -3.80 12.80
N GLU A 200 7.96 -4.08 13.85
CA GLU A 200 7.56 -3.10 14.88
C GLU A 200 8.73 -2.39 15.55
N TYR A 201 9.78 -3.14 15.85
CA TYR A 201 10.94 -2.65 16.61
C TYR A 201 12.17 -2.39 15.74
N ALA A 202 12.00 -2.44 14.43
CA ALA A 202 13.09 -2.14 13.51
C ALA A 202 13.16 -0.64 13.18
N PHE A 203 14.31 -0.23 12.67
CA PHE A 203 14.54 1.10 12.14
C PHE A 203 14.67 1.01 10.62
N TYR A 204 13.78 1.65 9.89
CA TYR A 204 13.76 1.67 8.43
C TYR A 204 14.62 2.79 7.88
N TRP A 205 15.43 2.48 6.86
CA TRP A 205 16.16 3.50 6.12
C TRP A 205 15.24 4.52 5.48
N SER A 206 15.66 5.78 5.52
CA SER A 206 15.07 6.87 4.74
C SER A 206 16.07 7.40 3.71
N SER A 207 15.58 8.12 2.70
CA SER A 207 16.44 8.85 1.76
C SER A 207 17.05 10.12 2.34
N SER A 208 16.80 10.44 3.61
CA SER A 208 17.37 11.63 4.27
C SER A 208 18.77 11.33 4.79
N GLU A 209 19.72 12.15 4.39
CA GLU A 209 21.10 12.06 4.85
C GLU A 209 21.34 13.00 6.04
N ASN A 210 22.37 12.69 6.84
CA ASN A 210 22.83 13.63 7.86
C ASN A 210 23.65 14.75 7.22
N GLY A 211 23.32 15.98 7.55
CA GLY A 211 24.04 17.18 7.07
C GLY A 211 25.46 17.36 7.63
N TYR A 212 25.98 16.42 8.44
CA TYR A 212 27.39 16.39 8.83
C TYR A 212 28.22 15.86 7.66
N ASN A 213 29.28 16.58 7.30
CA ASN A 213 30.09 16.37 6.09
C ASN A 213 30.89 15.07 6.01
N ASP A 214 30.68 14.11 6.91
CA ASP A 214 31.44 12.84 6.93
C ASP A 214 30.82 11.75 6.03
N GLY A 215 29.58 11.93 5.58
CA GLY A 215 28.88 10.96 4.72
C GLY A 215 28.59 9.61 5.36
N SER A 216 28.86 9.45 6.66
CA SER A 216 28.84 8.14 7.34
C SER A 216 27.44 7.71 7.80
N HIS A 217 26.52 8.65 8.02
CA HIS A 217 25.20 8.39 8.61
C HIS A 217 24.03 8.87 7.73
N ALA A 218 22.95 8.12 7.82
CA ALA A 218 21.64 8.50 7.25
C ALA A 218 20.56 8.31 8.31
N TRP A 219 19.41 8.96 8.08
CA TRP A 219 18.28 8.89 8.98
C TRP A 219 17.51 7.59 8.82
N VAL A 220 17.13 7.03 9.95
CA VAL A 220 16.20 5.92 10.07
C VAL A 220 14.96 6.35 10.86
N VAL A 221 13.85 5.62 10.66
CA VAL A 221 12.58 5.88 11.34
C VAL A 221 12.01 4.59 11.90
N SER A 222 11.60 4.63 13.16
CA SER A 222 10.94 3.51 13.84
C SER A 222 9.43 3.50 13.54
N PRO A 223 8.85 2.35 13.14
CA PRO A 223 7.41 2.24 12.95
C PRO A 223 6.62 2.29 14.26
N SER A 224 7.23 1.95 15.40
CA SER A 224 6.52 1.85 16.69
C SER A 224 6.02 3.18 17.21
N ASP A 225 6.80 4.24 17.04
CA ASP A 225 6.58 5.56 17.63
C ASP A 225 6.92 6.74 16.71
N GLY A 226 7.48 6.46 15.53
CA GLY A 226 7.96 7.47 14.60
C GLY A 226 9.26 8.15 15.06
N TYR A 227 9.96 7.55 16.04
CA TYR A 227 11.27 8.02 16.47
C TYR A 227 12.26 7.97 15.32
N MET A 228 13.08 9.00 15.23
CA MET A 228 14.11 9.15 14.19
C MET A 228 15.49 9.13 14.82
N ASP A 229 16.40 8.40 14.21
CA ASP A 229 17.78 8.31 14.66
C ASP A 229 18.74 8.31 13.46
N LEU A 230 20.02 8.47 13.76
CA LEU A 230 21.10 8.42 12.78
C LEU A 230 21.84 7.09 12.90
N TYR A 231 21.91 6.39 11.79
CA TYR A 231 22.63 5.12 11.72
C TYR A 231 23.72 5.15 10.66
N ASN A 232 24.79 4.42 10.96
CA ASN A 232 25.90 4.25 10.02
C ASN A 232 25.41 3.51 8.77
N LYS A 233 25.68 4.09 7.61
CA LYS A 233 25.18 3.63 6.30
C LYS A 233 25.62 2.22 5.90
N LEU A 234 26.68 1.71 6.52
CA LEU A 234 27.17 0.35 6.26
C LEU A 234 26.30 -0.75 6.90
N TYR A 235 25.50 -0.42 7.89
CA TYR A 235 24.65 -1.42 8.54
C TYR A 235 23.41 -1.73 7.70
N SER A 236 23.10 -3.02 7.61
CA SER A 236 21.84 -3.45 7.01
C SER A 236 20.66 -3.07 7.90
N ARG A 237 19.64 -2.50 7.31
CA ARG A 237 18.37 -2.13 7.95
C ARG A 237 17.22 -2.39 6.98
N PRO A 238 16.01 -2.58 7.47
CA PRO A 238 14.86 -2.69 6.61
C PRO A 238 14.72 -1.50 5.66
N VAL A 239 14.46 -1.84 4.40
CA VAL A 239 14.18 -0.93 3.30
C VAL A 239 12.79 -1.25 2.77
N ARG A 240 11.96 -0.25 2.64
CA ARG A 240 10.64 -0.38 2.03
C ARG A 240 10.40 0.74 1.03
N CYS A 241 10.06 0.32 -0.18
CA CYS A 241 9.73 1.21 -1.27
C CYS A 241 8.40 1.94 -1.00
N ALA A 242 8.32 3.19 -1.42
CA ALA A 242 7.06 3.90 -1.57
C ALA A 242 6.79 4.23 -3.03
N VAL A 243 5.52 4.37 -3.37
CA VAL A 243 5.04 4.91 -4.64
C VAL A 243 4.12 6.10 -4.38
N GLU A 244 4.19 7.10 -5.26
CA GLU A 244 3.33 8.26 -5.21
C GLU A 244 2.10 8.04 -6.09
N PHE A 245 0.93 8.46 -5.62
CA PHE A 245 -0.30 8.45 -6.41
C PHE A 245 -1.04 9.80 -6.30
N LYS A 246 -1.86 10.09 -7.29
CA LYS A 246 -2.77 11.25 -7.31
C LYS A 246 -4.20 10.80 -7.03
N ILE A 247 -4.98 11.69 -6.42
CA ILE A 247 -6.39 11.47 -6.09
C ILE A 247 -7.24 12.36 -6.99
#